data_129e63c7b2549d4d99a925fc5519d62a
#
_entry.id   129e63c7b2549d4d99a925fc5519d62a
#
_cell.length_a   1.000
_cell.length_b   1.000
_cell.length_c   1.000
_cell.angle_alpha   90.00
_cell.angle_beta   90.00
_cell.angle_gamma   90.00
#
_symmetry.space_group_name_H-M   'P 1'
#
loop_
_entity.id
_entity.type
_entity.pdbx_description
1 polymer ?
#
loop_
_entity_poly.entity_id
_entity_poly.type
_entity_poly.pdbx_seq_one_letter_code
_entity_poly.pdbx_strand_id
1 'polypeptide(L)'
;MKETGVKKKKKWPIVLLIILVIIGLLCGTIAVNASANKKVMDRTVSSGMDTLSSMAEVTAVDAGEYEEITMYGVMKFHVSQYDVKDIGNLSVMTTNMGFMQMVSYVITPYKKNMPMLSMDFMYIMGNRKAYAEFYDLVADPADPEYQSVLDNIRKFEQEYSGLEDIEAESAWYDDLRTVAMHKAVDKDDDAKMEQMFCDAVRCYMATAKDLELLSDDERAEKLEITQEYCDNLVEKGGVSTDVFKKALGEEKAKDFFNKVFFGTEKYRVE
;
A
#
# COMPACT_ATOMS: atom_id res chain seq x y z
N MET A 1 33.48 -71.64 -9.78
CA MET A 1 33.07 -70.39 -10.40
C MET A 1 32.60 -69.41 -9.30
N LYS A 2 33.38 -68.36 -9.04
CA LYS A 2 32.98 -67.31 -8.09
C LYS A 2 32.35 -66.21 -8.89
N GLU A 3 31.04 -65.99 -8.71
CA GLU A 3 30.34 -64.76 -9.28
C GLU A 3 30.80 -63.55 -8.53
N THR A 4 31.47 -62.65 -9.23
CA THR A 4 31.80 -61.30 -8.74
C THR A 4 30.60 -60.40 -8.91
N GLY A 5 29.80 -60.28 -7.85
CA GLY A 5 28.69 -59.36 -7.81
C GLY A 5 29.19 -57.90 -7.89
N VAL A 6 28.93 -57.23 -9.01
CA VAL A 6 29.16 -55.81 -9.18
C VAL A 6 28.21 -55.03 -8.30
N LYS A 7 28.71 -54.47 -7.18
CA LYS A 7 27.95 -53.58 -6.33
C LYS A 7 27.55 -52.31 -7.12
N LYS A 8 26.27 -52.16 -7.52
CA LYS A 8 25.71 -50.94 -8.07
C LYS A 8 25.93 -49.81 -7.07
N LYS A 9 26.81 -48.85 -7.36
CA LYS A 9 26.99 -47.62 -6.57
C LYS A 9 25.65 -46.89 -6.51
N LYS A 10 25.13 -46.67 -5.29
CA LYS A 10 23.89 -45.93 -5.06
C LYS A 10 24.09 -44.51 -5.60
N LYS A 11 23.34 -44.11 -6.63
CA LYS A 11 23.38 -42.77 -7.25
C LYS A 11 22.70 -41.68 -6.39
N TRP A 12 22.08 -42.06 -5.27
CA TRP A 12 21.35 -41.14 -4.37
C TRP A 12 22.17 -39.94 -3.86
N PRO A 13 23.44 -40.03 -3.41
CA PRO A 13 24.15 -38.87 -2.92
C PRO A 13 24.38 -37.79 -4.01
N ILE A 14 24.51 -38.21 -5.27
CA ILE A 14 24.64 -37.29 -6.39
C ILE A 14 23.31 -36.54 -6.66
N VAL A 15 22.19 -37.26 -6.60
CA VAL A 15 20.85 -36.66 -6.75
C VAL A 15 20.56 -35.65 -5.62
N LEU A 16 20.93 -36.01 -4.39
CA LEU A 16 20.77 -35.13 -3.23
C LEU A 16 21.64 -33.86 -3.36
N LEU A 17 22.86 -33.99 -3.83
CA LEU A 17 23.76 -32.86 -4.10
C LEU A 17 23.17 -31.92 -5.19
N ILE A 18 22.63 -32.45 -6.27
CA ILE A 18 22.01 -31.69 -7.34
C ILE A 18 20.79 -30.90 -6.79
N ILE A 19 19.96 -31.54 -5.97
CA ILE A 19 18.80 -30.90 -5.34
C ILE A 19 19.26 -29.75 -4.44
N LEU A 20 20.28 -29.95 -3.61
CA LEU A 20 20.82 -28.90 -2.74
C LEU A 20 21.42 -27.73 -3.54
N VAL A 21 22.09 -27.99 -4.66
CA VAL A 21 22.59 -26.95 -5.54
C VAL A 21 21.46 -26.15 -6.17
N ILE A 22 20.39 -26.83 -6.64
CA ILE A 22 19.20 -26.15 -7.21
C ILE A 22 18.52 -25.29 -6.15
N ILE A 23 18.32 -25.80 -4.94
CA ILE A 23 17.74 -25.04 -3.83
C ILE A 23 18.62 -23.83 -3.50
N GLY A 24 19.94 -23.99 -3.41
CA GLY A 24 20.88 -22.91 -3.16
C GLY A 24 20.84 -21.81 -4.24
N LEU A 25 20.73 -22.20 -5.50
CA LEU A 25 20.59 -21.24 -6.62
C LEU A 25 19.24 -20.51 -6.56
N LEU A 26 18.15 -21.20 -6.25
CA LEU A 26 16.83 -20.58 -6.09
C LEU A 26 16.81 -19.60 -4.92
N CYS A 27 17.34 -19.98 -3.76
CA CYS A 27 17.44 -19.08 -2.61
C CYS A 27 18.34 -17.88 -2.92
N GLY A 28 19.44 -18.08 -3.62
CA GLY A 28 20.33 -17.00 -4.06
C GLY A 28 19.64 -16.00 -4.99
N THR A 29 18.89 -16.50 -5.97
CA THR A 29 18.12 -15.65 -6.90
C THR A 29 17.04 -14.84 -6.16
N ILE A 30 16.32 -15.46 -5.23
CA ILE A 30 15.31 -14.78 -4.41
C ILE A 30 15.98 -13.67 -3.59
N ALA A 31 17.10 -13.94 -2.92
CA ALA A 31 17.79 -12.95 -2.08
C ALA A 31 18.30 -11.75 -2.88
N VAL A 32 18.87 -11.98 -4.08
CA VAL A 32 19.34 -10.91 -4.96
C VAL A 32 18.17 -10.04 -5.45
N ASN A 33 17.07 -10.66 -5.90
CA ASN A 33 15.88 -9.92 -6.32
C ASN A 33 15.26 -9.15 -5.14
N ALA A 34 15.15 -9.75 -3.96
CA ALA A 34 14.63 -9.09 -2.76
C ALA A 34 15.41 -7.83 -2.41
N SER A 35 16.76 -7.92 -2.44
CA SER A 35 17.62 -6.77 -2.16
C SER A 35 17.49 -5.66 -3.21
N ALA A 36 17.39 -6.01 -4.49
CA ALA A 36 17.20 -5.04 -5.57
C ALA A 36 15.81 -4.38 -5.48
N ASN A 37 14.76 -5.17 -5.31
CA ASN A 37 13.39 -4.69 -5.18
C ASN A 37 13.23 -3.78 -3.95
N LYS A 38 13.83 -4.16 -2.80
CA LYS A 38 13.79 -3.30 -1.61
C LYS A 38 14.40 -1.93 -1.87
N LYS A 39 15.54 -1.86 -2.56
CA LYS A 39 16.16 -0.57 -2.90
C LYS A 39 15.26 0.29 -3.80
N VAL A 40 14.58 -0.32 -4.76
CA VAL A 40 13.64 0.39 -5.64
C VAL A 40 12.44 0.88 -4.82
N MET A 41 11.84 0.02 -3.99
CA MET A 41 10.73 0.39 -3.11
C MET A 41 11.13 1.54 -2.17
N ASP A 42 12.26 1.42 -1.47
CA ASP A 42 12.74 2.46 -0.54
C ASP A 42 12.93 3.81 -1.27
N ARG A 43 13.47 3.79 -2.49
CA ARG A 43 13.61 4.99 -3.32
C ARG A 43 12.24 5.56 -3.72
N THR A 44 11.31 4.73 -4.16
CA THR A 44 9.95 5.16 -4.50
C THR A 44 9.27 5.85 -3.32
N VAL A 45 9.35 5.26 -2.12
CA VAL A 45 8.82 5.86 -0.89
C VAL A 45 9.49 7.19 -0.57
N SER A 46 10.83 7.23 -0.62
CA SER A 46 11.58 8.47 -0.37
C SER A 46 11.20 9.58 -1.35
N SER A 47 11.15 9.29 -2.64
CA SER A 47 10.76 10.25 -3.69
C SER A 47 9.31 10.74 -3.50
N GLY A 48 8.40 9.86 -3.09
CA GLY A 48 7.02 10.22 -2.75
C GLY A 48 6.93 11.14 -1.53
N MET A 49 7.69 10.83 -0.47
CA MET A 49 7.75 11.67 0.73
C MET A 49 8.40 13.04 0.45
N ASP A 50 9.45 13.08 -0.37
CA ASP A 50 10.08 14.33 -0.80
C ASP A 50 9.09 15.18 -1.63
N THR A 51 8.33 14.53 -2.53
CA THR A 51 7.27 15.18 -3.30
C THR A 51 6.22 15.79 -2.37
N LEU A 52 5.70 15.01 -1.42
CA LEU A 52 4.71 15.48 -0.44
C LEU A 52 5.25 16.64 0.39
N SER A 53 6.47 16.50 0.94
CA SER A 53 7.10 17.51 1.81
C SER A 53 7.45 18.80 1.08
N SER A 54 7.58 18.75 -0.26
CA SER A 54 7.73 19.96 -1.08
C SER A 54 6.44 20.76 -1.24
N MET A 55 5.28 20.13 -0.96
CA MET A 55 3.94 20.70 -1.19
C MET A 55 3.16 21.00 0.10
N ALA A 56 3.51 20.34 1.21
CA ALA A 56 2.87 20.52 2.52
C ALA A 56 3.88 20.32 3.65
N GLU A 57 3.56 20.89 4.82
CA GLU A 57 4.26 20.56 6.07
C GLU A 57 3.83 19.16 6.52
N VAL A 58 4.81 18.28 6.76
CA VAL A 58 4.60 16.89 7.16
C VAL A 58 5.29 16.67 8.50
N THR A 59 4.51 16.31 9.52
CA THR A 59 5.01 16.07 10.88
C THR A 59 4.87 14.61 11.24
N ALA A 60 5.96 13.98 11.66
CA ALA A 60 5.93 12.59 12.12
C ALA A 60 5.07 12.43 13.38
N VAL A 61 4.29 11.35 13.43
CA VAL A 61 3.47 10.96 14.56
C VAL A 61 3.98 9.62 15.08
N ASP A 62 4.07 9.49 16.40
CA ASP A 62 4.48 8.24 17.04
C ASP A 62 3.41 7.16 16.80
N ALA A 63 3.76 6.11 16.09
CA ALA A 63 2.89 4.95 15.85
C ALA A 63 2.92 3.93 17.00
N GLY A 64 3.75 4.17 18.04
CA GLY A 64 3.82 3.37 19.25
C GLY A 64 4.15 1.91 18.97
N GLU A 65 3.37 0.99 19.56
CA GLU A 65 3.56 -0.46 19.38
C GLU A 65 3.39 -0.93 17.93
N TYR A 66 2.85 -0.08 17.04
CA TYR A 66 2.58 -0.41 15.64
C TYR A 66 3.70 0.00 14.67
N GLU A 67 4.80 0.62 15.15
CA GLU A 67 5.95 0.94 14.28
C GLU A 67 6.56 -0.30 13.60
N GLU A 68 6.55 -1.44 14.29
CA GLU A 68 6.94 -2.74 13.72
C GLU A 68 5.90 -3.80 14.08
N ILE A 69 5.18 -4.32 13.10
CA ILE A 69 4.22 -5.42 13.27
C ILE A 69 4.85 -6.69 12.71
N THR A 70 5.03 -7.70 13.55
CA THR A 70 5.52 -9.02 13.12
C THR A 70 4.38 -10.01 13.00
N MET A 71 4.16 -10.54 11.79
CA MET A 71 3.13 -11.52 11.50
C MET A 71 3.74 -12.90 11.26
N TYR A 72 3.09 -13.93 11.79
CA TYR A 72 3.51 -15.32 11.67
C TYR A 72 4.98 -15.58 12.04
N GLY A 73 5.57 -14.70 12.88
CA GLY A 73 6.94 -14.80 13.35
C GLY A 73 8.04 -14.50 12.32
N VAL A 74 7.68 -14.19 11.07
CA VAL A 74 8.65 -14.01 9.97
C VAL A 74 8.38 -12.79 9.09
N MET A 75 7.14 -12.34 8.98
CA MET A 75 6.77 -11.19 8.14
C MET A 75 6.79 -9.92 8.98
N LYS A 76 7.63 -8.98 8.61
CA LYS A 76 7.74 -7.68 9.30
C LYS A 76 7.13 -6.58 8.43
N PHE A 77 6.25 -5.81 9.06
CA PHE A 77 5.71 -4.57 8.52
C PHE A 77 6.28 -3.41 9.33
N HIS A 78 6.85 -2.45 8.65
CA HIS A 78 7.29 -1.19 9.26
C HIS A 78 6.26 -0.14 8.92
N VAL A 79 5.74 0.52 9.92
CA VAL A 79 4.68 1.52 9.81
C VAL A 79 5.19 2.86 10.30
N SER A 80 5.00 3.89 9.51
CA SER A 80 5.25 5.28 9.87
C SER A 80 3.98 6.08 9.68
N GLN A 81 3.66 6.93 10.65
CA GLN A 81 2.48 7.80 10.63
C GLN A 81 2.91 9.26 10.58
N TYR A 82 2.16 10.08 9.86
CA TYR A 82 2.41 11.51 9.73
C TYR A 82 1.11 12.30 9.78
N ASP A 83 1.18 13.52 10.31
CA ASP A 83 0.18 14.56 10.09
C ASP A 83 0.60 15.38 8.87
N VAL A 84 -0.27 15.46 7.88
CA VAL A 84 -0.10 16.31 6.71
C VAL A 84 -0.95 17.55 6.95
N LYS A 85 -0.30 18.71 7.10
CA LYS A 85 -0.94 19.97 7.46
C LYS A 85 -2.07 20.30 6.47
N ASP A 86 -3.21 20.70 7.02
CA ASP A 86 -4.43 21.06 6.29
C ASP A 86 -5.06 19.92 5.45
N ILE A 87 -4.53 18.71 5.55
CA ILE A 87 -5.08 17.52 4.89
C ILE A 87 -5.59 16.52 5.94
N GLY A 88 -4.69 15.86 6.67
CA GLY A 88 -5.07 14.81 7.62
C GLY A 88 -3.95 13.80 7.88
N ASN A 89 -4.33 12.52 8.00
CA ASN A 89 -3.41 11.42 8.29
C ASN A 89 -2.71 10.91 7.03
N LEU A 90 -1.42 10.63 7.14
CA LEU A 90 -0.69 9.78 6.20
C LEU A 90 -0.14 8.58 6.96
N SER A 91 -0.41 7.39 6.46
CA SER A 91 0.21 6.14 6.90
C SER A 91 1.05 5.56 5.78
N VAL A 92 2.30 5.22 6.08
CA VAL A 92 3.22 4.53 5.16
C VAL A 92 3.62 3.22 5.79
N MET A 93 3.23 2.13 5.16
CA MET A 93 3.56 0.78 5.62
C MET A 93 4.39 0.06 4.57
N THR A 94 5.53 -0.48 4.97
CA THR A 94 6.40 -1.25 4.09
C THR A 94 6.62 -2.65 4.62
N THR A 95 6.76 -3.63 3.71
CA THR A 95 7.13 -5.00 4.08
C THR A 95 8.12 -5.60 3.10
N ASN A 96 8.95 -6.51 3.61
CA ASN A 96 9.86 -7.34 2.84
C ASN A 96 9.66 -8.81 3.22
N MET A 97 9.00 -9.55 2.34
CA MET A 97 8.73 -10.97 2.50
C MET A 97 9.72 -11.87 1.72
N GLY A 98 10.88 -11.34 1.31
CA GLY A 98 11.86 -12.05 0.49
C GLY A 98 11.46 -12.08 -0.99
N PHE A 99 10.43 -12.82 -1.35
CA PHE A 99 9.95 -12.90 -2.75
C PHE A 99 9.09 -11.70 -3.17
N MET A 100 8.58 -10.91 -2.23
CA MET A 100 7.75 -9.75 -2.46
C MET A 100 8.14 -8.62 -1.49
N GLN A 101 8.23 -7.41 -2.02
CA GLN A 101 8.33 -6.17 -1.27
C GLN A 101 7.09 -5.34 -1.61
N MET A 102 6.53 -4.65 -0.62
CA MET A 102 5.32 -3.85 -0.81
C MET A 102 5.39 -2.58 0.02
N VAL A 103 4.85 -1.52 -0.53
CA VAL A 103 4.50 -0.30 0.21
C VAL A 103 3.00 -0.06 0.08
N SER A 104 2.35 0.24 1.21
CA SER A 104 1.03 0.88 1.28
C SER A 104 1.24 2.32 1.73
N TYR A 105 0.67 3.27 1.01
CA TYR A 105 0.76 4.70 1.27
C TYR A 105 -0.65 5.28 1.23
N VAL A 106 -1.17 5.64 2.39
CA VAL A 106 -2.58 6.02 2.54
C VAL A 106 -2.69 7.43 3.11
N ILE A 107 -3.27 8.36 2.34
CA ILE A 107 -3.63 9.68 2.81
C ILE A 107 -5.13 9.69 3.12
N THR A 108 -5.48 9.89 4.39
CA THR A 108 -6.87 10.03 4.85
C THR A 108 -7.12 11.52 5.13
N PRO A 109 -7.88 12.21 4.27
CA PRO A 109 -8.15 13.65 4.41
C PRO A 109 -9.28 13.89 5.42
N TYR A 110 -9.01 14.68 6.44
CA TYR A 110 -10.00 15.07 7.47
C TYR A 110 -10.35 16.56 7.42
N LYS A 111 -9.54 17.36 6.73
CA LYS A 111 -9.65 18.82 6.77
C LYS A 111 -10.11 19.42 5.44
N LYS A 112 -10.23 18.61 4.39
CA LYS A 112 -10.66 19.04 3.05
C LYS A 112 -11.60 18.00 2.44
N ASN A 113 -12.50 18.46 1.56
CA ASN A 113 -13.43 17.60 0.85
C ASN A 113 -12.73 16.87 -0.32
N MET A 114 -11.85 15.94 0.04
CA MET A 114 -11.03 15.12 -0.85
C MET A 114 -11.36 13.64 -0.70
N PRO A 115 -11.18 12.80 -1.72
CA PRO A 115 -11.22 11.35 -1.56
C PRO A 115 -10.03 10.89 -0.71
N MET A 116 -10.15 9.75 -0.04
CA MET A 116 -8.99 9.08 0.55
C MET A 116 -8.14 8.48 -0.58
N LEU A 117 -6.84 8.74 -0.57
CA LEU A 117 -5.88 8.13 -1.48
C LEU A 117 -5.27 6.89 -0.83
N SER A 118 -5.37 5.74 -1.50
CA SER A 118 -4.66 4.51 -1.15
C SER A 118 -3.77 4.06 -2.30
N MET A 119 -2.49 3.92 -2.05
CA MET A 119 -1.53 3.39 -3.02
C MET A 119 -0.85 2.15 -2.46
N ASP A 120 -0.98 1.04 -3.19
CA ASP A 120 -0.29 -0.21 -2.89
C ASP A 120 0.63 -0.58 -4.05
N PHE A 121 1.95 -0.45 -3.84
CA PHE A 121 2.95 -0.76 -4.86
C PHE A 121 3.72 -2.02 -4.45
N MET A 122 3.66 -3.04 -5.32
CA MET A 122 4.23 -4.35 -5.08
C MET A 122 5.34 -4.69 -6.06
N TYR A 123 6.44 -5.19 -5.52
CA TYR A 123 7.64 -5.63 -6.24
C TYR A 123 7.78 -7.14 -6.02
N ILE A 124 7.24 -7.95 -6.94
CA ILE A 124 7.13 -9.40 -6.82
C ILE A 124 8.11 -10.06 -7.77
N MET A 125 9.29 -10.44 -7.28
CA MET A 125 10.37 -10.99 -8.10
C MET A 125 10.71 -10.04 -9.27
N GLY A 126 10.39 -10.41 -10.51
CA GLY A 126 10.57 -9.58 -11.72
C GLY A 126 9.34 -8.76 -12.12
N ASN A 127 8.21 -8.89 -11.42
CA ASN A 127 6.97 -8.21 -11.75
C ASN A 127 6.72 -7.02 -10.82
N ARG A 128 6.00 -6.03 -11.32
CA ARG A 128 5.56 -4.84 -10.60
C ARG A 128 4.06 -4.71 -10.71
N LYS A 129 3.41 -4.39 -9.59
CA LYS A 129 1.99 -4.05 -9.57
C LYS A 129 1.82 -2.74 -8.83
N ALA A 130 1.09 -1.82 -9.44
CA ALA A 130 0.77 -0.52 -8.87
C ALA A 130 -0.74 -0.37 -8.81
N TYR A 131 -1.24 -0.13 -7.62
CA TYR A 131 -2.62 0.21 -7.35
C TYR A 131 -2.64 1.64 -6.81
N ALA A 132 -3.42 2.51 -7.42
CA ALA A 132 -3.71 3.85 -6.90
C ALA A 132 -5.22 4.04 -6.93
N GLU A 133 -5.83 4.08 -5.77
CA GLU A 133 -7.27 4.06 -5.56
C GLU A 133 -7.71 5.30 -4.78
N PHE A 134 -8.79 5.89 -5.22
CA PHE A 134 -9.38 7.08 -4.59
C PHE A 134 -10.78 6.73 -4.11
N TYR A 135 -10.96 6.79 -2.79
CA TYR A 135 -12.19 6.39 -2.13
C TYR A 135 -13.04 7.61 -1.76
N ASP A 136 -14.28 7.64 -2.22
CA ASP A 136 -15.25 8.73 -2.03
C ASP A 136 -15.84 8.69 -0.61
N LEU A 137 -14.99 8.87 0.40
CA LEU A 137 -15.40 8.98 1.80
C LEU A 137 -15.82 10.42 2.10
N VAL A 138 -16.88 10.89 1.45
CA VAL A 138 -17.43 12.24 1.51
C VAL A 138 -18.94 12.22 1.69
N ALA A 139 -19.52 13.29 2.23
CA ALA A 139 -20.95 13.36 2.52
C ALA A 139 -21.83 13.31 1.25
N ASP A 140 -21.45 14.07 0.22
CA ASP A 140 -22.14 14.10 -1.06
C ASP A 140 -21.16 13.88 -2.21
N PRO A 141 -21.01 12.63 -2.70
CA PRO A 141 -20.20 12.35 -3.87
C PRO A 141 -20.69 13.01 -5.16
N ALA A 142 -21.95 13.48 -5.23
CA ALA A 142 -22.52 14.14 -6.39
C ALA A 142 -22.32 15.67 -6.37
N ASP A 143 -21.77 16.22 -5.30
CA ASP A 143 -21.46 17.64 -5.20
C ASP A 143 -20.58 18.11 -6.36
N PRO A 144 -20.92 19.22 -7.06
CA PRO A 144 -20.19 19.68 -8.23
C PRO A 144 -18.72 20.06 -7.95
N GLU A 145 -18.41 20.58 -6.76
CA GLU A 145 -17.02 20.90 -6.37
C GLU A 145 -16.24 19.60 -6.18
N TYR A 146 -16.84 18.62 -5.51
CA TYR A 146 -16.22 17.31 -5.36
C TYR A 146 -16.03 16.59 -6.70
N GLN A 147 -17.00 16.66 -7.62
CA GLN A 147 -16.84 16.12 -8.97
C GLN A 147 -15.68 16.79 -9.73
N SER A 148 -15.46 18.10 -9.53
CA SER A 148 -14.28 18.79 -10.09
C SER A 148 -12.95 18.26 -9.51
N VAL A 149 -12.93 17.85 -8.24
CA VAL A 149 -11.79 17.16 -7.61
C VAL A 149 -11.52 15.84 -8.34
N LEU A 150 -12.54 15.01 -8.53
CA LEU A 150 -12.41 13.73 -9.23
C LEU A 150 -11.97 13.90 -10.69
N ASP A 151 -12.45 14.94 -11.39
CA ASP A 151 -12.04 15.23 -12.75
C ASP A 151 -10.55 15.60 -12.87
N ASN A 152 -9.99 16.26 -11.88
CA ASN A 152 -8.56 16.51 -11.82
C ASN A 152 -7.76 15.21 -11.59
N ILE A 153 -8.25 14.34 -10.72
CA ILE A 153 -7.63 13.03 -10.44
C ILE A 153 -7.71 12.11 -11.68
N ARG A 154 -8.82 12.13 -12.43
CA ARG A 154 -8.96 11.37 -13.70
C ARG A 154 -7.94 11.75 -14.76
N LYS A 155 -7.42 12.99 -14.74
CA LYS A 155 -6.34 13.40 -15.65
C LYS A 155 -5.05 12.62 -15.36
N PHE A 156 -4.73 12.41 -14.08
CA PHE A 156 -3.61 11.56 -13.70
C PHE A 156 -3.80 10.11 -14.18
N GLU A 157 -4.99 9.53 -14.01
CA GLU A 157 -5.30 8.19 -14.49
C GLU A 157 -5.07 8.06 -16.02
N GLN A 158 -5.48 9.08 -16.79
CA GLN A 158 -5.31 9.10 -18.24
C GLN A 158 -3.84 9.10 -18.69
N GLU A 159 -2.93 9.74 -17.92
CA GLU A 159 -1.49 9.77 -18.23
C GLU A 159 -0.87 8.37 -18.24
N TYR A 160 -1.43 7.44 -17.46
CA TYR A 160 -0.95 6.06 -17.33
C TYR A 160 -1.83 5.04 -18.03
N SER A 161 -2.78 5.48 -18.88
CA SER A 161 -3.69 4.59 -19.64
C SER A 161 -2.97 3.65 -20.61
N GLY A 162 -1.73 3.97 -21.00
CA GLY A 162 -0.90 3.12 -21.88
C GLY A 162 -0.22 1.93 -21.18
N LEU A 163 -0.29 1.83 -19.84
CA LEU A 163 0.20 0.68 -19.09
C LEU A 163 -0.83 -0.46 -19.11
N GLU A 164 -0.35 -1.71 -18.99
CA GLU A 164 -1.19 -2.88 -18.90
C GLU A 164 -2.08 -2.83 -17.66
N ASP A 165 -3.39 -3.05 -17.82
CA ASP A 165 -4.35 -3.10 -16.72
C ASP A 165 -4.29 -4.44 -16.00
N ILE A 166 -4.44 -4.39 -14.67
CA ILE A 166 -4.64 -5.56 -13.82
C ILE A 166 -6.13 -5.63 -13.49
N GLU A 167 -6.75 -6.79 -13.72
CA GLU A 167 -8.12 -7.03 -13.28
C GLU A 167 -8.18 -6.99 -11.74
N ALA A 168 -9.07 -6.16 -11.21
CA ALA A 168 -9.29 -6.07 -9.76
C ALA A 168 -10.24 -7.18 -9.30
N GLU A 169 -9.97 -7.74 -8.13
CA GLU A 169 -10.94 -8.58 -7.44
C GLU A 169 -12.10 -7.71 -6.93
N SER A 170 -13.33 -8.23 -7.06
CA SER A 170 -14.52 -7.52 -6.58
C SER A 170 -14.55 -7.46 -5.06
N ALA A 171 -14.88 -6.29 -4.53
CA ALA A 171 -14.96 -6.02 -3.11
C ALA A 171 -16.25 -5.26 -2.75
N TRP A 172 -16.67 -5.34 -1.50
CA TRP A 172 -17.89 -4.66 -1.01
C TRP A 172 -17.79 -3.12 -1.10
N TYR A 173 -16.58 -2.59 -1.21
CA TYR A 173 -16.29 -1.14 -1.30
C TYR A 173 -16.05 -0.66 -2.74
N ASP A 174 -16.36 -1.47 -3.76
CA ASP A 174 -16.13 -1.08 -5.16
C ASP A 174 -16.87 0.21 -5.55
N ASP A 175 -18.09 0.38 -5.03
CA ASP A 175 -18.91 1.59 -5.28
C ASP A 175 -18.30 2.87 -4.68
N LEU A 176 -17.35 2.73 -3.74
CA LEU A 176 -16.62 3.87 -3.17
C LEU A 176 -15.37 4.25 -3.99
N ARG A 177 -14.95 3.43 -4.96
CA ARG A 177 -13.75 3.65 -5.78
C ARG A 177 -14.12 4.14 -7.15
N THR A 178 -14.54 5.40 -7.28
CA THR A 178 -14.93 5.96 -8.59
C THR A 178 -13.74 6.26 -9.48
N VAL A 179 -12.54 6.45 -8.91
CA VAL A 179 -11.28 6.53 -9.65
C VAL A 179 -10.31 5.50 -9.07
N ALA A 180 -9.89 4.56 -9.91
CA ALA A 180 -8.97 3.50 -9.51
C ALA A 180 -8.08 3.09 -10.69
N MET A 181 -6.79 3.07 -10.46
CA MET A 181 -5.79 2.67 -11.43
C MET A 181 -5.03 1.44 -10.92
N HIS A 182 -5.16 0.34 -11.66
CA HIS A 182 -4.49 -0.93 -11.36
C HIS A 182 -3.61 -1.30 -12.54
N LYS A 183 -2.28 -1.21 -12.39
CA LYS A 183 -1.33 -1.34 -13.50
C LYS A 183 -0.26 -2.38 -13.23
N ALA A 184 0.04 -3.18 -14.26
CA ALA A 184 1.25 -3.97 -14.34
C ALA A 184 2.37 -3.14 -14.96
N VAL A 185 3.56 -3.19 -14.37
CA VAL A 185 4.74 -2.49 -14.85
C VAL A 185 5.90 -3.49 -14.92
N ASP A 186 6.65 -3.46 -15.99
CA ASP A 186 7.83 -4.31 -16.13
C ASP A 186 8.96 -3.86 -15.20
N LYS A 187 9.79 -4.82 -14.78
CA LYS A 187 10.96 -4.55 -13.95
C LYS A 187 11.91 -3.50 -14.57
N ASP A 188 12.02 -3.48 -15.89
CA ASP A 188 12.90 -2.56 -16.59
C ASP A 188 12.34 -1.12 -16.60
N ASP A 189 11.08 -0.95 -16.19
CA ASP A 189 10.37 0.33 -16.07
C ASP A 189 10.21 0.81 -14.60
N ASP A 190 11.09 0.38 -13.68
CA ASP A 190 11.07 0.80 -12.27
C ASP A 190 11.02 2.34 -12.10
N ALA A 191 11.66 3.10 -13.00
CA ALA A 191 11.60 4.57 -12.99
C ALA A 191 10.18 5.10 -13.29
N LYS A 192 9.42 4.42 -14.16
CA LYS A 192 8.03 4.78 -14.46
C LYS A 192 7.12 4.52 -13.26
N MET A 193 7.36 3.43 -12.53
CA MET A 193 6.62 3.11 -11.30
C MET A 193 6.87 4.16 -10.22
N GLU A 194 8.13 4.57 -10.01
CA GLU A 194 8.49 5.66 -9.10
C GLU A 194 7.85 6.99 -9.54
N GLN A 195 7.90 7.32 -10.83
CA GLN A 195 7.26 8.51 -11.38
C GLN A 195 5.75 8.50 -11.13
N MET A 196 5.08 7.38 -11.42
CA MET A 196 3.63 7.23 -11.19
C MET A 196 3.26 7.45 -9.72
N PHE A 197 4.05 6.94 -8.79
CA PHE A 197 3.87 7.20 -7.36
C PHE A 197 3.95 8.68 -7.02
N CYS A 198 5.01 9.35 -7.48
CA CYS A 198 5.21 10.79 -7.25
C CYS A 198 4.13 11.64 -7.92
N ASP A 199 3.68 11.26 -9.11
CA ASP A 199 2.65 12.00 -9.86
C ASP A 199 1.27 11.85 -9.20
N ALA A 200 0.95 10.70 -8.61
CA ALA A 200 -0.25 10.52 -7.81
C ALA A 200 -0.26 11.47 -6.61
N VAL A 201 0.83 11.52 -5.84
CA VAL A 201 0.99 12.42 -4.70
C VAL A 201 0.90 13.88 -5.15
N ARG A 202 1.58 14.23 -6.24
CA ARG A 202 1.59 15.61 -6.79
C ARG A 202 0.19 16.04 -7.25
N CYS A 203 -0.49 15.20 -8.01
CA CYS A 203 -1.85 15.45 -8.49
C CYS A 203 -2.81 15.64 -7.31
N TYR A 204 -2.76 14.74 -6.32
CA TYR A 204 -3.58 14.82 -5.12
C TYR A 204 -3.37 16.12 -4.36
N MET A 205 -2.11 16.47 -4.06
CA MET A 205 -1.78 17.69 -3.31
C MET A 205 -2.05 18.97 -4.09
N ALA A 206 -1.84 18.96 -5.41
CA ALA A 206 -2.19 20.12 -6.26
C ALA A 206 -3.69 20.37 -6.28
N THR A 207 -4.50 19.31 -6.37
CA THR A 207 -5.96 19.41 -6.28
C THR A 207 -6.41 19.90 -4.91
N ALA A 208 -5.81 19.40 -3.83
CA ALA A 208 -6.15 19.81 -2.47
C ALA A 208 -5.84 21.28 -2.17
N LYS A 209 -4.85 21.87 -2.87
CA LYS A 209 -4.37 23.23 -2.58
C LYS A 209 -5.45 24.29 -2.72
N ASP A 210 -6.30 24.15 -3.73
CA ASP A 210 -7.29 25.15 -4.09
C ASP A 210 -8.64 24.99 -3.35
N LEU A 211 -8.77 23.92 -2.55
CA LEU A 211 -9.98 23.67 -1.76
C LEU A 211 -9.91 24.42 -0.42
N GLU A 212 -11.07 24.91 0.02
CA GLU A 212 -11.25 25.46 1.36
C GLU A 212 -11.14 24.38 2.44
N LEU A 213 -10.85 24.80 3.67
CA LEU A 213 -10.90 23.93 4.83
C LEU A 213 -12.36 23.68 5.22
N LEU A 214 -12.67 22.44 5.55
CA LEU A 214 -13.97 22.07 6.09
C LEU A 214 -14.20 22.75 7.44
N SER A 215 -15.43 23.15 7.69
CA SER A 215 -15.91 23.57 9.01
C SER A 215 -15.84 22.40 10.01
N ASP A 216 -16.00 22.69 11.29
CA ASP A 216 -15.95 21.62 12.33
C ASP A 216 -17.09 20.61 12.15
N ASP A 217 -18.29 21.05 11.76
CA ASP A 217 -19.42 20.15 11.49
C ASP A 217 -19.15 19.25 10.30
N GLU A 218 -18.63 19.77 9.18
CA GLU A 218 -18.26 19.00 8.00
C GLU A 218 -17.10 18.03 8.29
N ARG A 219 -16.17 18.42 9.13
CA ARG A 219 -15.07 17.53 9.58
C ARG A 219 -15.60 16.39 10.46
N ALA A 220 -16.56 16.67 11.33
CA ALA A 220 -17.21 15.64 12.15
C ALA A 220 -17.94 14.64 11.26
N GLU A 221 -18.73 15.09 10.29
CA GLU A 221 -19.41 14.22 9.32
C GLU A 221 -18.43 13.37 8.50
N LYS A 222 -17.37 14.00 7.97
CA LYS A 222 -16.32 13.29 7.22
C LYS A 222 -15.61 12.22 8.07
N LEU A 223 -15.38 12.52 9.35
CA LEU A 223 -14.81 11.56 10.30
C LEU A 223 -15.76 10.38 10.52
N GLU A 224 -17.06 10.61 10.69
CA GLU A 224 -18.06 9.54 10.85
C GLU A 224 -18.08 8.60 9.64
N ILE A 225 -18.10 9.15 8.42
CA ILE A 225 -18.05 8.37 7.17
C ILE A 225 -16.77 7.53 7.11
N THR A 226 -15.62 8.13 7.45
CA THR A 226 -14.34 7.42 7.45
C THR A 226 -14.30 6.34 8.52
N GLN A 227 -14.87 6.60 9.71
CA GLN A 227 -14.95 5.62 10.80
C GLN A 227 -15.86 4.45 10.41
N GLU A 228 -17.00 4.71 9.76
CA GLU A 228 -17.89 3.65 9.26
C GLU A 228 -17.15 2.78 8.22
N TYR A 229 -16.39 3.38 7.31
CA TYR A 229 -15.55 2.63 6.37
C TYR A 229 -14.53 1.75 7.09
N CYS A 230 -13.83 2.27 8.11
CA CYS A 230 -12.87 1.50 8.90
C CYS A 230 -13.54 0.33 9.64
N ASP A 231 -14.68 0.57 10.27
CA ASP A 231 -15.42 -0.46 10.99
C ASP A 231 -15.92 -1.55 10.03
N ASN A 232 -16.43 -1.17 8.86
CA ASN A 232 -16.85 -2.10 7.81
C ASN A 232 -15.67 -2.91 7.24
N LEU A 233 -14.46 -2.34 7.12
CA LEU A 233 -13.28 -3.10 6.72
C LEU A 233 -12.93 -4.18 7.74
N VAL A 234 -13.07 -3.89 9.02
CA VAL A 234 -12.83 -4.89 10.08
C VAL A 234 -13.94 -5.94 10.10
N GLU A 235 -15.20 -5.56 9.94
CA GLU A 235 -16.36 -6.46 10.00
C GLU A 235 -16.50 -7.32 8.74
N LYS A 236 -16.54 -6.68 7.56
CA LYS A 236 -16.82 -7.34 6.26
C LYS A 236 -15.57 -7.93 5.62
N GLY A 237 -14.37 -7.53 6.12
CA GLY A 237 -13.09 -7.94 5.56
C GLY A 237 -12.63 -7.09 4.39
N GLY A 238 -11.39 -7.30 4.03
CA GLY A 238 -10.69 -6.70 2.89
C GLY A 238 -9.34 -7.39 2.73
N VAL A 239 -8.73 -7.31 1.57
CA VAL A 239 -7.52 -8.08 1.24
C VAL A 239 -6.43 -7.94 2.30
N SER A 240 -6.14 -6.72 2.74
CA SER A 240 -5.13 -6.47 3.78
C SER A 240 -5.68 -6.70 5.19
N THR A 241 -6.92 -6.30 5.45
CA THR A 241 -7.54 -6.34 6.78
C THR A 241 -7.60 -7.75 7.35
N ASP A 242 -7.97 -8.74 6.52
CA ASP A 242 -8.05 -10.13 6.94
C ASP A 242 -6.70 -10.70 7.35
N VAL A 243 -5.61 -10.23 6.74
CA VAL A 243 -4.25 -10.61 7.12
C VAL A 243 -3.92 -10.04 8.51
N PHE A 244 -4.24 -8.77 8.77
CA PHE A 244 -4.02 -8.13 10.07
C PHE A 244 -4.90 -8.72 11.17
N LYS A 245 -6.19 -9.01 10.89
CA LYS A 245 -7.08 -9.68 11.84
C LYS A 245 -6.55 -11.06 12.26
N LYS A 246 -6.05 -11.85 11.31
CA LYS A 246 -5.47 -13.17 11.60
C LYS A 246 -4.17 -13.09 12.41
N ALA A 247 -3.39 -12.03 12.23
CA ALA A 247 -2.08 -11.89 12.86
C ALA A 247 -2.15 -11.23 14.25
N LEU A 248 -2.97 -10.20 14.40
CA LEU A 248 -3.06 -9.38 15.60
C LEU A 248 -4.27 -9.75 16.49
N GLY A 249 -5.28 -10.42 15.92
CA GLY A 249 -6.61 -10.51 16.47
C GLY A 249 -7.46 -9.28 16.11
N GLU A 250 -8.78 -9.43 16.21
CA GLU A 250 -9.74 -8.43 15.73
C GLU A 250 -9.62 -7.09 16.47
N GLU A 251 -9.53 -7.12 17.81
CA GLU A 251 -9.41 -5.90 18.63
C GLU A 251 -8.16 -5.08 18.31
N LYS A 252 -6.99 -5.73 18.23
CA LYS A 252 -5.74 -5.04 17.90
C LYS A 252 -5.69 -4.58 16.44
N ALA A 253 -6.29 -5.32 15.52
CA ALA A 253 -6.40 -4.89 14.14
C ALA A 253 -7.27 -3.64 14.04
N LYS A 254 -8.42 -3.60 14.74
CA LYS A 254 -9.28 -2.42 14.82
C LYS A 254 -8.55 -1.22 15.44
N ASP A 255 -7.83 -1.44 16.53
CA ASP A 255 -7.02 -0.41 17.20
C ASP A 255 -5.94 0.15 16.25
N PHE A 256 -5.21 -0.71 15.54
CA PHE A 256 -4.22 -0.32 14.53
C PHE A 256 -4.83 0.55 13.41
N PHE A 257 -5.97 0.12 12.86
CA PHE A 257 -6.63 0.88 11.80
C PHE A 257 -7.10 2.25 12.28
N ASN A 258 -7.68 2.33 13.47
CA ASN A 258 -8.19 3.58 14.03
C ASN A 258 -7.09 4.54 14.48
N LYS A 259 -6.05 4.05 15.13
CA LYS A 259 -4.98 4.92 15.67
C LYS A 259 -3.98 5.35 14.63
N VAL A 260 -3.56 4.42 13.77
CA VAL A 260 -2.38 4.61 12.91
C VAL A 260 -2.74 4.63 11.45
N PHE A 261 -3.38 3.55 10.93
CA PHE A 261 -3.52 3.39 9.49
C PHE A 261 -4.42 4.46 8.88
N PHE A 262 -5.61 4.67 9.42
CA PHE A 262 -6.51 5.77 9.02
C PHE A 262 -6.43 6.96 9.98
N GLY A 263 -6.06 6.76 11.25
CA GLY A 263 -5.87 7.84 12.22
C GLY A 263 -7.18 8.46 12.72
N THR A 264 -8.32 7.76 12.65
CA THR A 264 -9.65 8.31 13.02
C THR A 264 -9.69 8.83 14.45
N GLU A 265 -8.97 8.22 15.39
CA GLU A 265 -8.94 8.67 16.79
C GLU A 265 -8.32 10.04 16.96
N LYS A 266 -7.28 10.36 16.16
CA LYS A 266 -6.54 11.64 16.27
C LYS A 266 -7.35 12.83 15.76
N TYR A 267 -8.26 12.63 14.82
CA TYR A 267 -8.96 13.71 14.13
C TYR A 267 -10.40 13.92 14.63
N ARG A 268 -10.75 13.32 15.78
CA ARG A 268 -12.05 13.59 16.44
C ARG A 268 -12.17 15.06 16.77
N VAL A 269 -13.27 15.66 16.38
CA VAL A 269 -13.64 17.03 16.75
C VAL A 269 -14.19 16.96 18.18
N GLU A 270 -13.65 17.75 19.11
CA GLU A 270 -14.10 17.85 20.51
C GLU A 270 -15.40 18.67 20.63
#